data_b004026441e966ec2147d6e54dae8dbe
#
_entry.id   b004026441e966ec2147d6e54dae8dbe
#
_cell.length_a   1.000
_cell.length_b   1.000
_cell.length_c   1.000
_cell.angle_alpha   90.00
_cell.angle_beta   90.00
_cell.angle_gamma   90.00
#
_symmetry.space_group_name_H-M   'P 1'
#
loop_
_entity.id
_entity.type
_entity.pdbx_description
1 polymer ?
#
loop_
_entity_poly.entity_id
_entity_poly.type
_entity_poly.pdbx_seq_one_letter_code
_entity_poly.pdbx_strand_id
1 'polypeptide(L)'
;LAISGLPFGGPIAASRVGYKDGKYLLNPSPEELKESELDLVVAGTKDAVLMVESETSGLSEKIMLDAVKFGHENFVPVIEAIEKLAKKAGKPKWEVEEVDHSEVKKKIAGAVEADLRKAFKEIDKKKRSTAISEIETKCKEMFVEDESITENQVMAQLKSLEKDIVRTAIIKDKKRIDGRGLADVRQIKCEVGVLPRTHGSALFTRGETQALVVTTLGMSDDEQRVESLNGMQRNRFMLHYNFPPFSVG
;
A
#
# COMPACT_ATOMS: atom_id res chain seq x y z
N LEU A 1 6.90 21.03 -4.51
CA LEU A 1 6.43 20.48 -5.79
C LEU A 1 5.52 21.44 -6.54
N ALA A 2 4.47 22.02 -5.91
CA ALA A 2 3.47 22.83 -6.59
C ALA A 2 4.02 24.07 -7.33
N ILE A 3 5.10 24.67 -6.85
CA ILE A 3 5.76 25.81 -7.51
C ILE A 3 6.90 25.42 -8.45
N SER A 4 7.23 24.14 -8.54
CA SER A 4 8.24 23.65 -9.49
C SER A 4 7.62 23.36 -10.86
N GLY A 5 8.47 23.15 -11.87
CA GLY A 5 8.02 22.71 -13.21
C GLY A 5 7.65 21.23 -13.28
N LEU A 6 7.81 20.45 -12.20
CA LEU A 6 7.54 19.00 -12.22
C LEU A 6 6.04 18.72 -12.43
N PRO A 7 5.68 17.87 -13.38
CA PRO A 7 4.31 17.40 -13.54
C PRO A 7 3.99 16.40 -12.41
N PHE A 8 2.85 16.60 -11.73
CA PHE A 8 2.32 15.68 -10.73
C PHE A 8 0.81 15.82 -10.64
N GLY A 9 0.12 14.84 -10.05
CA GLY A 9 -1.34 14.73 -10.06
C GLY A 9 -2.10 15.74 -9.19
N GLY A 10 -1.42 16.72 -8.63
CA GLY A 10 -1.99 17.79 -7.81
C GLY A 10 -1.45 17.80 -6.37
N PRO A 11 -1.70 18.87 -5.62
CA PRO A 11 -1.26 18.99 -4.24
C PRO A 11 -2.01 18.00 -3.34
N ILE A 12 -1.30 17.50 -2.34
CA ILE A 12 -1.84 16.74 -1.23
C ILE A 12 -1.60 17.49 0.07
N ALA A 13 -2.49 17.30 1.04
CA ALA A 13 -2.31 17.81 2.38
C ALA A 13 -2.70 16.72 3.40
N ALA A 14 -2.41 17.00 4.67
CA ALA A 14 -2.74 16.12 5.77
C ALA A 14 -3.19 16.91 6.98
N SER A 15 -3.92 16.24 7.85
CA SER A 15 -4.24 16.71 9.19
C SER A 15 -4.10 15.57 10.20
N ARG A 16 -3.81 15.93 11.44
CA ARG A 16 -3.88 15.02 12.58
C ARG A 16 -5.18 15.26 13.34
N VAL A 17 -5.86 14.20 13.70
CA VAL A 17 -7.16 14.26 14.40
C VAL A 17 -7.06 13.51 15.70
N GLY A 18 -7.33 14.20 16.80
CA GLY A 18 -7.57 13.62 18.11
C GLY A 18 -9.07 13.48 18.39
N TYR A 19 -9.40 12.73 19.44
CA TYR A 19 -10.76 12.65 19.97
C TYR A 19 -10.74 12.61 21.50
N LYS A 20 -11.41 13.55 22.14
CA LYS A 20 -11.49 13.66 23.59
C LYS A 20 -12.84 14.23 24.00
N ASP A 21 -13.46 13.65 25.03
CA ASP A 21 -14.72 14.12 25.61
C ASP A 21 -15.84 14.32 24.55
N GLY A 22 -15.93 13.44 23.57
CA GLY A 22 -16.93 13.51 22.52
C GLY A 22 -16.65 14.54 21.42
N LYS A 23 -15.43 15.12 21.35
CA LYS A 23 -15.06 16.16 20.38
C LYS A 23 -13.83 15.78 19.58
N TYR A 24 -13.83 16.13 18.30
CA TYR A 24 -12.64 16.03 17.46
C TYR A 24 -11.71 17.21 17.68
N LEU A 25 -10.42 16.93 17.76
CA LEU A 25 -9.35 17.90 17.91
C LEU A 25 -8.55 17.97 16.60
N LEU A 26 -8.44 19.15 16.01
CA LEU A 26 -7.64 19.33 14.79
C LEU A 26 -6.20 19.66 15.16
N ASN A 27 -5.27 18.87 14.63
CA ASN A 27 -3.82 19.03 14.84
C ASN A 27 -3.46 19.21 16.33
N PRO A 28 -3.89 18.25 17.18
CA PRO A 28 -3.64 18.33 18.61
C PRO A 28 -2.14 18.41 18.92
N SER A 29 -1.81 19.16 19.96
CA SER A 29 -0.46 19.21 20.50
C SER A 29 -0.05 17.84 21.10
N PRO A 30 1.26 17.59 21.34
CA PRO A 30 1.71 16.37 22.01
C PRO A 30 1.09 16.17 23.40
N GLU A 31 0.75 17.22 24.11
CA GLU A 31 0.10 17.16 25.43
C GLU A 31 -1.37 16.72 25.28
N GLU A 32 -2.09 17.30 24.33
CA GLU A 32 -3.49 16.93 24.06
C GLU A 32 -3.60 15.49 23.56
N LEU A 33 -2.60 15.00 22.77
CA LEU A 33 -2.58 13.60 22.32
C LEU A 33 -2.44 12.60 23.45
N LYS A 34 -1.74 12.92 24.55
CA LYS A 34 -1.61 12.02 25.70
C LYS A 34 -2.95 11.70 26.36
N GLU A 35 -3.91 12.61 26.26
CA GLU A 35 -5.24 12.48 26.82
C GLU A 35 -6.30 12.12 25.77
N SER A 36 -5.90 11.95 24.53
CA SER A 36 -6.79 11.63 23.40
C SER A 36 -7.02 10.13 23.28
N GLU A 37 -8.27 9.74 23.01
CA GLU A 37 -8.65 8.37 22.68
C GLU A 37 -8.33 7.98 21.22
N LEU A 38 -7.94 8.96 20.40
CA LEU A 38 -7.62 8.81 18.99
C LEU A 38 -6.37 9.60 18.63
N ASP A 39 -5.48 8.98 17.91
CA ASP A 39 -4.41 9.61 17.15
C ASP A 39 -4.54 9.16 15.70
N LEU A 40 -5.09 10.01 14.85
CA LEU A 40 -5.39 9.72 13.45
C LEU A 40 -4.69 10.72 12.54
N VAL A 41 -3.92 10.23 11.58
CA VAL A 41 -3.41 11.04 10.46
C VAL A 41 -4.23 10.72 9.21
N VAL A 42 -4.76 11.78 8.60
CA VAL A 42 -5.50 11.69 7.33
C VAL A 42 -4.78 12.53 6.30
N ALA A 43 -4.47 11.95 5.14
CA ALA A 43 -3.86 12.66 4.03
C ALA A 43 -4.61 12.38 2.73
N GLY A 44 -4.62 13.36 1.83
CA GLY A 44 -5.32 13.20 0.57
C GLY A 44 -5.25 14.39 -0.36
N THR A 45 -6.01 14.29 -1.43
CA THR A 45 -6.31 15.38 -2.37
C THR A 45 -7.57 16.11 -1.94
N LYS A 46 -7.93 17.15 -2.68
CA LYS A 46 -9.19 17.87 -2.44
C LYS A 46 -10.43 16.97 -2.52
N ASP A 47 -10.39 15.96 -3.39
CA ASP A 47 -11.55 15.13 -3.74
C ASP A 47 -11.50 13.72 -3.14
N ALA A 48 -10.37 13.31 -2.57
CA ALA A 48 -10.20 11.94 -2.09
C ALA A 48 -9.20 11.81 -0.94
N VAL A 49 -9.53 10.93 0.01
CA VAL A 49 -8.59 10.45 1.03
C VAL A 49 -7.67 9.40 0.40
N LEU A 50 -6.36 9.56 0.56
CA LEU A 50 -5.33 8.68 0.05
C LEU A 50 -4.67 7.81 1.13
N MET A 51 -4.57 8.36 2.35
CA MET A 51 -3.93 7.68 3.48
C MET A 51 -4.69 7.94 4.77
N VAL A 52 -4.83 6.91 5.55
CA VAL A 52 -5.25 6.98 6.96
C VAL A 52 -4.33 6.09 7.78
N GLU A 53 -3.88 6.59 8.92
CA GLU A 53 -3.10 5.83 9.89
C GLU A 53 -3.57 6.23 11.29
N SER A 54 -3.94 5.25 12.14
CA SER A 54 -4.52 5.57 13.43
C SER A 54 -4.16 4.58 14.53
N GLU A 55 -4.05 5.12 15.73
CA GLU A 55 -4.11 4.38 16.99
C GLU A 55 -5.36 4.85 17.76
N THR A 56 -6.10 3.92 18.37
CA THR A 56 -7.34 4.24 19.05
C THR A 56 -7.63 3.30 20.22
N SER A 57 -8.29 3.83 21.24
CA SER A 57 -8.73 3.10 22.44
C SER A 57 -10.10 2.43 22.27
N GLY A 58 -10.39 1.86 21.09
CA GLY A 58 -11.61 1.10 20.84
C GLY A 58 -12.84 1.94 20.54
N LEU A 59 -12.67 3.05 19.82
CA LEU A 59 -13.78 3.88 19.35
C LEU A 59 -14.67 3.16 18.34
N SER A 60 -15.94 3.58 18.23
CA SER A 60 -16.87 2.99 17.28
C SER A 60 -16.50 3.35 15.83
N GLU A 61 -16.89 2.49 14.87
CA GLU A 61 -16.68 2.71 13.44
C GLU A 61 -17.25 4.05 12.98
N LYS A 62 -18.40 4.47 13.55
CA LYS A 62 -19.02 5.76 13.23
C LYS A 62 -18.12 6.92 13.64
N ILE A 63 -17.57 6.92 14.86
CA ILE A 63 -16.65 7.95 15.33
C ILE A 63 -15.39 7.98 14.46
N MET A 64 -14.85 6.81 14.10
CA MET A 64 -13.67 6.71 13.23
C MET A 64 -13.93 7.27 11.83
N LEU A 65 -15.08 6.94 11.22
CA LEU A 65 -15.46 7.47 9.91
C LEU A 65 -15.65 8.99 9.94
N ASP A 66 -16.34 9.49 10.96
CA ASP A 66 -16.54 10.94 11.13
C ASP A 66 -15.21 11.66 11.41
N ALA A 67 -14.26 11.02 12.11
CA ALA A 67 -12.90 11.56 12.30
C ALA A 67 -12.13 11.70 10.98
N VAL A 68 -12.19 10.67 10.11
CA VAL A 68 -11.58 10.73 8.77
C VAL A 68 -12.18 11.87 7.95
N LYS A 69 -13.50 12.00 7.97
CA LYS A 69 -14.22 13.10 7.29
C LYS A 69 -13.81 14.45 7.83
N PHE A 70 -13.79 14.60 9.16
CA PHE A 70 -13.35 15.84 9.83
C PHE A 70 -11.91 16.19 9.41
N GLY A 71 -10.99 15.24 9.42
CA GLY A 71 -9.61 15.47 9.00
C GLY A 71 -9.51 15.92 7.54
N HIS A 72 -10.23 15.25 6.63
CA HIS A 72 -10.27 15.61 5.21
C HIS A 72 -10.80 17.03 5.00
N GLU A 73 -11.95 17.37 5.55
CA GLU A 73 -12.56 18.70 5.41
C GLU A 73 -11.63 19.82 5.93
N ASN A 74 -10.86 19.55 6.99
CA ASN A 74 -10.00 20.54 7.60
C ASN A 74 -8.62 20.70 6.93
N PHE A 75 -8.15 19.76 6.11
CA PHE A 75 -6.93 20.00 5.35
C PHE A 75 -7.18 20.58 3.94
N VAL A 76 -8.40 20.58 3.41
CA VAL A 76 -8.72 21.21 2.12
C VAL A 76 -8.26 22.67 2.02
N PRO A 77 -8.42 23.53 3.03
CA PRO A 77 -7.89 24.89 2.98
C PRO A 77 -6.38 24.99 2.76
N VAL A 78 -5.61 23.98 3.22
CA VAL A 78 -4.15 23.90 2.98
C VAL A 78 -3.88 23.68 1.49
N ILE A 79 -4.62 22.77 0.85
CA ILE A 79 -4.53 22.53 -0.59
C ILE A 79 -4.84 23.82 -1.37
N GLU A 80 -5.90 24.52 -0.98
CA GLU A 80 -6.29 25.77 -1.63
C GLU A 80 -5.20 26.85 -1.47
N ALA A 81 -4.54 26.91 -0.32
CA ALA A 81 -3.42 27.81 -0.10
C ALA A 81 -2.22 27.44 -0.99
N ILE A 82 -1.91 26.16 -1.14
CA ILE A 82 -0.86 25.66 -2.04
C ILE A 82 -1.19 26.02 -3.49
N GLU A 83 -2.43 25.83 -3.94
CA GLU A 83 -2.88 26.21 -5.29
C GLU A 83 -2.77 27.71 -5.53
N LYS A 84 -3.15 28.54 -4.57
CA LYS A 84 -2.99 30.01 -4.63
C LYS A 84 -1.51 30.41 -4.73
N LEU A 85 -0.64 29.75 -3.98
CA LEU A 85 0.80 29.97 -4.04
C LEU A 85 1.35 29.56 -5.43
N ALA A 86 0.94 28.40 -5.93
CA ALA A 86 1.35 27.92 -7.24
C ALA A 86 0.96 28.86 -8.39
N LYS A 87 -0.24 29.47 -8.31
CA LYS A 87 -0.68 30.48 -9.27
C LYS A 87 0.17 31.74 -9.26
N LYS A 88 0.75 32.13 -8.11
CA LYS A 88 1.56 33.34 -7.95
C LYS A 88 3.04 33.14 -8.26
N ALA A 89 3.59 32.00 -7.91
CA ALA A 89 5.03 31.74 -7.91
C ALA A 89 5.42 30.44 -8.66
N GLY A 90 4.48 29.77 -9.31
CA GLY A 90 4.74 28.55 -10.04
C GLY A 90 5.55 28.79 -11.30
N LYS A 91 6.48 27.86 -11.59
CA LYS A 91 7.18 27.79 -12.88
C LYS A 91 6.31 27.11 -13.92
N PRO A 92 6.52 27.37 -15.23
CA PRO A 92 5.91 26.61 -16.29
C PRO A 92 6.15 25.11 -16.06
N LYS A 93 5.13 24.30 -16.25
CA LYS A 93 5.27 22.84 -16.13
C LYS A 93 6.04 22.29 -17.33
N TRP A 94 6.87 21.29 -17.07
CA TRP A 94 7.54 20.56 -18.13
C TRP A 94 6.51 19.83 -18.96
N GLU A 95 6.69 19.92 -20.26
CA GLU A 95 5.93 19.12 -21.21
C GLU A 95 6.44 17.67 -21.11
N VAL A 96 5.50 16.75 -20.92
CA VAL A 96 5.77 15.30 -20.94
C VAL A 96 4.97 14.75 -22.09
N GLU A 97 5.68 14.18 -23.05
CA GLU A 97 5.02 13.46 -24.14
C GLU A 97 4.37 12.19 -23.61
N GLU A 98 3.05 12.10 -23.70
CA GLU A 98 2.33 10.87 -23.45
C GLU A 98 2.43 9.98 -24.69
N VAL A 99 3.18 8.90 -24.59
CA VAL A 99 3.29 7.92 -25.67
C VAL A 99 2.08 6.98 -25.59
N ASP A 100 1.28 6.95 -26.64
CA ASP A 100 0.15 6.02 -26.74
C ASP A 100 0.66 4.60 -27.06
N HIS A 101 0.54 3.70 -26.11
CA HIS A 101 0.89 2.29 -26.25
C HIS A 101 -0.31 1.38 -26.56
N SER A 102 -1.45 1.93 -26.98
CA SER A 102 -2.68 1.17 -27.23
C SER A 102 -2.50 0.08 -28.31
N GLU A 103 -1.72 0.35 -29.34
CA GLU A 103 -1.43 -0.64 -30.40
C GLU A 103 -0.58 -1.80 -29.88
N VAL A 104 0.41 -1.51 -29.02
CA VAL A 104 1.22 -2.54 -28.35
C VAL A 104 0.32 -3.40 -27.46
N LYS A 105 -0.54 -2.79 -26.67
CA LYS A 105 -1.52 -3.51 -25.82
C LYS A 105 -2.44 -4.39 -26.64
N LYS A 106 -2.94 -3.94 -27.80
CA LYS A 106 -3.78 -4.74 -28.70
C LYS A 106 -3.04 -5.93 -29.28
N LYS A 107 -1.79 -5.75 -29.73
CA LYS A 107 -0.95 -6.84 -30.27
C LYS A 107 -0.70 -7.90 -29.19
N ILE A 108 -0.34 -7.50 -27.98
CA ILE A 108 -0.14 -8.40 -26.83
C ILE A 108 -1.45 -9.14 -26.52
N ALA A 109 -2.57 -8.43 -26.41
CA ALA A 109 -3.86 -9.04 -26.12
C ALA A 109 -4.23 -10.09 -27.17
N GLY A 110 -4.10 -9.76 -28.45
CA GLY A 110 -4.37 -10.72 -29.54
C GLY A 110 -3.53 -12.00 -29.49
N ALA A 111 -2.29 -11.91 -28.99
CA ALA A 111 -1.37 -13.03 -28.95
C ALA A 111 -1.46 -13.90 -27.70
N VAL A 112 -1.76 -13.30 -26.51
CA VAL A 112 -1.60 -14.01 -25.23
C VAL A 112 -2.79 -13.91 -24.28
N GLU A 113 -3.87 -13.18 -24.61
CA GLU A 113 -5.00 -13.03 -23.68
C GLU A 113 -5.65 -14.36 -23.32
N ALA A 114 -5.80 -15.27 -24.30
CA ALA A 114 -6.37 -16.59 -24.04
C ALA A 114 -5.51 -17.43 -23.09
N ASP A 115 -4.19 -17.38 -23.28
CA ASP A 115 -3.22 -18.08 -22.44
C ASP A 115 -3.21 -17.50 -21.02
N LEU A 116 -3.25 -16.16 -20.88
CA LEU A 116 -3.36 -15.47 -19.58
C LEU A 116 -4.64 -15.86 -18.84
N ARG A 117 -5.78 -15.85 -19.53
CA ARG A 117 -7.06 -16.27 -18.94
C ARG A 117 -7.04 -17.72 -18.46
N LYS A 118 -6.31 -18.61 -19.18
CA LYS A 118 -6.09 -19.98 -18.76
C LYS A 118 -5.16 -20.06 -17.53
N ALA A 119 -4.05 -19.33 -17.56
CA ALA A 119 -3.10 -19.28 -16.46
C ALA A 119 -3.76 -18.78 -15.14
N PHE A 120 -4.60 -17.75 -15.22
CA PHE A 120 -5.31 -17.23 -14.04
C PHE A 120 -6.47 -18.09 -13.52
N LYS A 121 -6.83 -19.18 -14.21
CA LYS A 121 -7.73 -20.21 -13.67
C LYS A 121 -7.00 -21.26 -12.84
N GLU A 122 -5.67 -21.32 -12.93
CA GLU A 122 -4.86 -22.22 -12.10
C GLU A 122 -4.84 -21.71 -10.66
N ILE A 123 -5.31 -22.55 -9.72
CA ILE A 123 -5.39 -22.20 -8.29
C ILE A 123 -4.02 -22.30 -7.62
N ASP A 124 -3.21 -23.27 -8.03
CA ASP A 124 -1.85 -23.45 -7.51
C ASP A 124 -0.96 -22.26 -7.92
N LYS A 125 -0.45 -21.56 -6.91
CA LYS A 125 0.35 -20.35 -7.11
C LYS A 125 1.62 -20.61 -7.94
N LYS A 126 2.32 -21.72 -7.67
CA LYS A 126 3.58 -22.03 -8.35
C LYS A 126 3.36 -22.34 -9.82
N LYS A 127 2.38 -23.20 -10.13
CA LYS A 127 2.00 -23.53 -11.51
C LYS A 127 1.54 -22.30 -12.27
N ARG A 128 0.71 -21.47 -11.65
CA ARG A 128 0.25 -20.20 -12.23
C ARG A 128 1.42 -19.26 -12.52
N SER A 129 2.36 -19.08 -11.57
CA SER A 129 3.54 -18.25 -11.75
C SER A 129 4.41 -18.75 -12.91
N THR A 130 4.64 -20.05 -13.02
CA THR A 130 5.39 -20.64 -14.14
C THR A 130 4.72 -20.35 -15.49
N ALA A 131 3.40 -20.58 -15.59
CA ALA A 131 2.67 -20.30 -16.82
C ALA A 131 2.70 -18.80 -17.19
N ILE A 132 2.63 -17.90 -16.22
CA ILE A 132 2.74 -16.46 -16.47
C ILE A 132 4.16 -16.11 -16.96
N SER A 133 5.21 -16.67 -16.36
CA SER A 133 6.60 -16.41 -16.79
C SER A 133 6.85 -16.88 -18.24
N GLU A 134 6.26 -17.99 -18.66
CA GLU A 134 6.34 -18.44 -20.05
C GLU A 134 5.66 -17.44 -21.01
N ILE A 135 4.52 -16.89 -20.62
CA ILE A 135 3.82 -15.86 -21.38
C ILE A 135 4.62 -14.56 -21.43
N GLU A 136 5.24 -14.15 -20.32
CA GLU A 136 6.14 -12.98 -20.25
C GLU A 136 7.30 -13.12 -21.23
N THR A 137 7.94 -14.31 -21.27
CA THR A 137 9.03 -14.61 -22.20
C THR A 137 8.56 -14.51 -23.65
N LYS A 138 7.43 -15.12 -23.98
CA LYS A 138 6.82 -15.05 -25.32
C LYS A 138 6.53 -13.59 -25.72
N CYS A 139 6.01 -12.77 -24.79
CA CYS A 139 5.76 -11.35 -25.09
C CYS A 139 7.05 -10.58 -25.36
N LYS A 140 8.12 -10.82 -24.61
CA LYS A 140 9.42 -10.18 -24.86
C LYS A 140 9.95 -10.55 -26.27
N GLU A 141 9.92 -11.82 -26.63
CA GLU A 141 10.38 -12.31 -27.93
C GLU A 141 9.62 -11.70 -29.10
N MET A 142 8.32 -11.41 -28.95
CA MET A 142 7.51 -10.80 -30.01
C MET A 142 7.96 -9.40 -30.44
N PHE A 143 8.68 -8.69 -29.58
CA PHE A 143 9.09 -7.30 -29.79
C PHE A 143 10.62 -7.10 -29.83
N VAL A 144 11.40 -8.19 -29.86
CA VAL A 144 12.87 -8.15 -29.88
C VAL A 144 13.41 -7.36 -31.08
N GLU A 145 12.72 -7.45 -32.24
CA GLU A 145 13.14 -6.79 -33.48
C GLU A 145 12.61 -5.34 -33.60
N ASP A 146 11.75 -4.90 -32.70
CA ASP A 146 11.14 -3.56 -32.75
C ASP A 146 11.90 -2.59 -31.81
N GLU A 147 12.94 -1.95 -32.36
CA GLU A 147 13.76 -0.97 -31.61
C GLU A 147 12.98 0.23 -31.09
N SER A 148 11.74 0.46 -31.58
CA SER A 148 10.90 1.58 -31.12
C SER A 148 10.21 1.32 -29.79
N ILE A 149 10.18 0.07 -29.31
CA ILE A 149 9.47 -0.37 -28.11
C ILE A 149 10.43 -1.04 -27.14
N THR A 150 10.56 -0.47 -25.95
CA THR A 150 11.42 -1.05 -24.92
C THR A 150 10.74 -2.25 -24.23
N GLU A 151 11.54 -3.20 -23.76
CA GLU A 151 11.05 -4.35 -22.97
C GLU A 151 10.18 -3.90 -21.79
N ASN A 152 10.56 -2.82 -21.11
CA ASN A 152 9.78 -2.26 -19.99
C ASN A 152 8.39 -1.80 -20.43
N GLN A 153 8.26 -1.23 -21.63
CA GLN A 153 6.98 -0.82 -22.18
C GLN A 153 6.09 -2.03 -22.50
N VAL A 154 6.67 -3.08 -23.09
CA VAL A 154 5.96 -4.34 -23.34
C VAL A 154 5.45 -4.94 -22.04
N MET A 155 6.30 -5.04 -21.03
CA MET A 155 5.93 -5.61 -19.73
C MET A 155 4.88 -4.76 -19.01
N ALA A 156 4.93 -3.44 -19.12
CA ALA A 156 3.92 -2.55 -18.55
C ALA A 156 2.53 -2.79 -19.19
N GLN A 157 2.47 -3.00 -20.52
CA GLN A 157 1.21 -3.28 -21.21
C GLN A 157 0.69 -4.70 -20.89
N LEU A 158 1.57 -5.69 -20.77
CA LEU A 158 1.21 -7.03 -20.32
C LEU A 158 0.61 -7.01 -18.90
N LYS A 159 1.26 -6.32 -17.97
CA LYS A 159 0.76 -6.13 -16.59
C LYS A 159 -0.59 -5.41 -16.55
N SER A 160 -0.79 -4.43 -17.44
CA SER A 160 -2.09 -3.77 -17.59
C SER A 160 -3.17 -4.75 -18.04
N LEU A 161 -2.88 -5.64 -19.00
CA LEU A 161 -3.81 -6.67 -19.48
C LEU A 161 -4.12 -7.70 -18.37
N GLU A 162 -3.10 -8.18 -17.66
CA GLU A 162 -3.26 -9.08 -16.52
C GLU A 162 -4.22 -8.49 -15.46
N LYS A 163 -3.98 -7.21 -15.10
CA LYS A 163 -4.83 -6.49 -14.15
C LYS A 163 -6.28 -6.46 -14.62
N ASP A 164 -6.53 -6.15 -15.89
CA ASP A 164 -7.87 -6.06 -16.46
C ASP A 164 -8.57 -7.43 -16.43
N ILE A 165 -7.85 -8.50 -16.80
CA ILE A 165 -8.36 -9.89 -16.78
C ILE A 165 -8.74 -10.30 -15.36
N VAL A 166 -7.82 -10.15 -14.40
CA VAL A 166 -8.01 -10.60 -13.02
C VAL A 166 -9.12 -9.81 -12.34
N ARG A 167 -9.10 -8.48 -12.43
CA ARG A 167 -10.12 -7.64 -11.78
C ARG A 167 -11.51 -7.88 -12.36
N THR A 168 -11.61 -8.01 -13.69
CA THR A 168 -12.89 -8.29 -14.34
C THR A 168 -13.43 -9.66 -13.93
N ALA A 169 -12.58 -10.69 -13.88
CA ALA A 169 -12.97 -12.02 -13.43
C ALA A 169 -13.47 -11.99 -11.98
N ILE A 170 -12.73 -11.35 -11.06
CA ILE A 170 -13.14 -11.24 -9.64
C ILE A 170 -14.49 -10.53 -9.50
N ILE A 171 -14.73 -9.44 -10.26
CA ILE A 171 -15.97 -8.68 -10.19
C ILE A 171 -17.14 -9.54 -10.71
N LYS A 172 -16.94 -10.27 -11.83
CA LYS A 172 -17.99 -11.10 -12.45
C LYS A 172 -18.26 -12.38 -11.67
N ASP A 173 -17.21 -13.12 -11.36
CA ASP A 173 -17.33 -14.48 -10.83
C ASP A 173 -17.42 -14.51 -9.31
N LYS A 174 -17.18 -13.38 -8.64
CA LYS A 174 -17.15 -13.24 -7.16
C LYS A 174 -16.17 -14.22 -6.49
N LYS A 175 -15.15 -14.65 -7.22
CA LYS A 175 -14.10 -15.55 -6.74
C LYS A 175 -12.72 -14.92 -6.96
N ARG A 176 -11.84 -15.12 -6.00
CA ARG A 176 -10.43 -14.71 -6.11
C ARG A 176 -9.64 -15.76 -6.89
N ILE A 177 -8.46 -15.39 -7.37
CA ILE A 177 -7.58 -16.27 -8.19
C ILE A 177 -7.12 -17.54 -7.47
N ASP A 178 -7.16 -17.55 -6.14
CA ASP A 178 -6.85 -18.71 -5.30
C ASP A 178 -8.10 -19.54 -4.95
N GLY A 179 -9.22 -19.28 -5.61
CA GLY A 179 -10.49 -20.01 -5.45
C GLY A 179 -11.36 -19.59 -4.29
N ARG A 180 -10.88 -18.71 -3.40
CA ARG A 180 -11.67 -18.17 -2.28
C ARG A 180 -12.78 -17.24 -2.77
N GLY A 181 -13.87 -17.16 -2.00
CA GLY A 181 -14.87 -16.12 -2.13
C GLY A 181 -14.33 -14.75 -1.67
N LEU A 182 -15.14 -13.69 -1.85
CA LEU A 182 -14.70 -12.32 -1.55
C LEU A 182 -14.51 -12.07 -0.04
N ALA A 183 -15.28 -12.74 0.80
CA ALA A 183 -15.25 -12.62 2.26
C ALA A 183 -14.41 -13.69 2.96
N ASP A 184 -13.89 -14.69 2.23
CA ASP A 184 -13.14 -15.79 2.82
C ASP A 184 -11.76 -15.31 3.31
N VAL A 185 -11.42 -15.70 4.53
CA VAL A 185 -10.10 -15.48 5.13
C VAL A 185 -9.19 -16.66 4.80
N ARG A 186 -7.89 -16.40 4.56
CA ARG A 186 -6.91 -17.48 4.40
C ARG A 186 -6.78 -18.26 5.71
N GLN A 187 -6.51 -19.57 5.60
CA GLN A 187 -6.27 -20.40 6.76
C GLN A 187 -5.10 -19.83 7.59
N ILE A 188 -5.31 -19.70 8.89
CA ILE A 188 -4.31 -19.26 9.85
C ILE A 188 -3.96 -20.44 10.73
N LYS A 189 -2.63 -20.64 10.92
CA LYS A 189 -2.08 -21.61 11.88
C LYS A 189 -1.05 -20.89 12.72
N CYS A 190 -1.03 -21.19 14.02
CA CYS A 190 -0.05 -20.68 14.97
C CYS A 190 0.53 -21.85 15.75
N GLU A 191 1.84 -21.98 15.72
CA GLU A 191 2.59 -22.98 16.50
C GLU A 191 3.50 -22.22 17.46
N VAL A 192 3.44 -22.52 18.74
CA VAL A 192 4.25 -21.81 19.75
C VAL A 192 5.36 -22.72 20.29
N GLY A 193 6.43 -22.12 20.81
CA GLY A 193 7.54 -22.86 21.40
C GLY A 193 8.38 -23.64 20.38
N VAL A 194 8.41 -23.18 19.12
CA VAL A 194 9.13 -23.86 18.02
C VAL A 194 10.66 -23.79 18.14
N LEU A 195 11.17 -22.80 18.88
CA LEU A 195 12.61 -22.66 19.17
C LEU A 195 12.87 -22.89 20.67
N PRO A 196 13.77 -23.83 21.03
CA PRO A 196 13.91 -24.27 22.42
C PRO A 196 14.73 -23.34 23.32
N ARG A 197 15.43 -22.35 22.78
CA ARG A 197 16.39 -21.51 23.50
C ARG A 197 16.03 -20.03 23.55
N THR A 198 14.86 -19.66 23.05
CA THR A 198 14.36 -18.27 23.07
C THR A 198 13.41 -18.08 24.25
N HIS A 199 13.20 -16.84 24.69
CA HIS A 199 12.21 -16.52 25.74
C HIS A 199 10.79 -16.82 25.26
N GLY A 200 10.52 -16.64 23.96
CA GLY A 200 9.29 -17.05 23.32
C GLY A 200 9.49 -17.19 21.82
N SER A 201 8.76 -18.10 21.18
CA SER A 201 8.76 -18.23 19.74
C SER A 201 7.43 -18.74 19.24
N ALA A 202 7.06 -18.30 18.03
CA ALA A 202 5.89 -18.78 17.31
C ALA A 202 6.16 -18.85 15.82
N LEU A 203 5.61 -19.86 15.17
CA LEU A 203 5.51 -19.93 13.72
C LEU A 203 4.07 -19.58 13.35
N PHE A 204 3.92 -18.44 12.69
CA PHE A 204 2.64 -17.97 12.18
C PHE A 204 2.56 -18.27 10.70
N THR A 205 1.50 -18.97 10.28
CA THR A 205 1.25 -19.29 8.88
C THR A 205 -0.11 -18.77 8.45
N ARG A 206 -0.14 -17.99 7.37
CA ARG A 206 -1.36 -17.51 6.72
C ARG A 206 -1.37 -17.94 5.26
N GLY A 207 -2.10 -19.01 4.97
CA GLY A 207 -2.04 -19.65 3.65
C GLY A 207 -0.63 -20.17 3.36
N GLU A 208 0.04 -19.60 2.38
CA GLU A 208 1.42 -19.97 1.98
C GLU A 208 2.50 -19.07 2.61
N THR A 209 2.11 -18.01 3.30
CA THR A 209 3.03 -17.06 3.93
C THR A 209 3.32 -17.47 5.36
N GLN A 210 4.60 -17.50 5.73
CA GLN A 210 5.04 -17.82 7.09
C GLN A 210 5.87 -16.70 7.68
N ALA A 211 5.74 -16.51 9.00
CA ALA A 211 6.60 -15.66 9.80
C ALA A 211 7.07 -16.42 11.03
N LEU A 212 8.39 -16.49 11.22
CA LEU A 212 8.98 -16.97 12.45
C LEU A 212 9.16 -15.78 13.41
N VAL A 213 8.40 -15.79 14.47
CA VAL A 213 8.40 -14.71 15.48
C VAL A 213 9.19 -15.16 16.69
N VAL A 214 10.10 -14.32 17.16
CA VAL A 214 10.92 -14.57 18.34
C VAL A 214 10.75 -13.42 19.31
N THR A 215 10.49 -13.73 20.56
CA THR A 215 10.35 -12.75 21.64
C THR A 215 11.57 -12.82 22.56
N THR A 216 12.13 -11.66 22.87
CA THR A 216 13.17 -11.49 23.87
C THR A 216 12.65 -10.56 24.97
N LEU A 217 12.74 -10.98 26.21
CA LEU A 217 12.45 -10.15 27.37
C LEU A 217 13.72 -9.47 27.84
N GLY A 218 13.65 -8.16 28.03
CA GLY A 218 14.77 -7.33 28.50
C GLY A 218 14.46 -6.63 29.83
N MET A 219 15.44 -5.90 30.32
CA MET A 219 15.35 -5.07 31.54
C MET A 219 15.16 -3.59 31.15
N SER A 220 15.02 -2.72 32.13
CA SER A 220 14.90 -1.27 31.92
C SER A 220 16.11 -0.65 31.19
N ASP A 221 17.28 -1.26 31.30
CA ASP A 221 18.49 -0.79 30.63
C ASP A 221 18.49 -1.11 29.13
N ASP A 222 17.68 -2.08 28.73
CA ASP A 222 17.50 -2.49 27.32
C ASP A 222 16.51 -1.60 26.57
N GLU A 223 15.83 -0.66 27.25
CA GLU A 223 14.87 0.26 26.63
C GLU A 223 15.55 1.14 25.59
N GLN A 224 14.93 1.25 24.42
CA GLN A 224 15.42 2.15 23.37
C GLN A 224 15.21 3.61 23.78
N ARG A 225 16.27 4.40 23.76
CA ARG A 225 16.20 5.86 23.94
C ARG A 225 16.11 6.53 22.58
N VAL A 226 15.05 7.33 22.38
CA VAL A 226 14.83 8.09 21.16
C VAL A 226 14.83 9.58 21.50
N GLU A 227 15.79 10.31 20.93
CA GLU A 227 15.83 11.77 21.00
C GLU A 227 15.18 12.35 19.75
N SER A 228 14.20 13.21 19.90
CA SER A 228 13.47 13.87 18.84
C SER A 228 13.29 15.36 19.13
N LEU A 229 12.75 16.10 18.17
CA LEU A 229 12.37 17.52 18.39
C LEU A 229 11.33 17.69 19.50
N ASN A 230 10.55 16.64 19.81
CA ASN A 230 9.55 16.64 20.88
C ASN A 230 10.11 16.18 22.25
N GLY A 231 11.44 16.02 22.35
CA GLY A 231 12.10 15.57 23.56
C GLY A 231 12.58 14.13 23.50
N MET A 232 13.00 13.62 24.68
CA MET A 232 13.51 12.26 24.84
C MET A 232 12.35 11.31 25.21
N GLN A 233 12.27 10.21 24.51
CA GLN A 233 11.31 9.11 24.79
C GLN A 233 12.05 7.80 25.06
N ARG A 234 11.45 6.92 25.84
CA ARG A 234 11.93 5.55 26.05
C ARG A 234 10.90 4.56 25.52
N ASN A 235 11.29 3.74 24.58
CA ASN A 235 10.45 2.69 24.02
C ASN A 235 10.76 1.36 24.70
N ARG A 236 9.76 0.81 25.39
CA ARG A 236 9.83 -0.52 26.04
C ARG A 236 9.55 -1.66 25.09
N PHE A 237 8.85 -1.38 24.00
CA PHE A 237 8.51 -2.36 22.98
C PHE A 237 9.23 -2.01 21.67
N MET A 238 9.93 -2.99 21.12
CA MET A 238 10.62 -2.86 19.82
C MET A 238 10.19 -4.04 18.95
N LEU A 239 9.77 -3.73 17.73
CA LEU A 239 9.47 -4.72 16.70
C LEU A 239 10.46 -4.61 15.56
N HIS A 240 11.21 -5.69 15.31
CA HIS A 240 12.09 -5.80 14.15
C HIS A 240 11.46 -6.77 13.15
N TYR A 241 11.22 -6.30 11.93
CA TYR A 241 10.64 -7.08 10.87
C TYR A 241 11.62 -7.24 9.72
N ASN A 242 12.12 -8.46 9.55
CA ASN A 242 13.14 -8.78 8.56
C ASN A 242 12.52 -9.53 7.38
N PHE A 243 12.83 -9.06 6.18
CA PHE A 243 12.50 -9.72 4.92
C PHE A 243 13.77 -10.23 4.25
N PRO A 244 14.15 -11.50 4.44
CA PRO A 244 15.24 -12.10 3.67
C PRO A 244 14.91 -12.14 2.18
N PRO A 245 15.88 -12.08 1.28
CA PRO A 245 15.64 -12.07 -0.17
C PRO A 245 14.74 -13.21 -0.65
N PHE A 246 14.89 -14.41 -0.10
CA PHE A 246 14.04 -15.56 -0.45
C PHE A 246 12.55 -15.42 -0.06
N SER A 247 12.20 -14.42 0.75
CA SER A 247 10.80 -14.17 1.16
C SER A 247 9.98 -13.48 0.08
N VAL A 248 10.63 -12.86 -0.90
CA VAL A 248 9.97 -12.07 -1.95
C VAL A 248 10.20 -12.61 -3.37
N GLY A 249 10.93 -13.71 -3.51
CA GLY A 249 11.19 -14.39 -4.79
C GLY A 249 12.53 -14.08 -5.41
#